data_2655586e84a048f65ed791636ebd6931
#
_entry.id   2655586e84a048f65ed791636ebd6931
#
_cell.length_a   1.000
_cell.length_b   1.000
_cell.length_c   1.000
_cell.angle_alpha   90.00
_cell.angle_beta   90.00
_cell.angle_gamma   90.00
#
_symmetry.space_group_name_H-M   'P 1'
#
loop_
_entity.id
_entity.type
_entity.pdbx_description
1 polymer ?
#
loop_
_entity_poly.entity_id
_entity_poly.type
_entity_poly.pdbx_seq_one_letter_code
_entity_poly.pdbx_strand_id
1 'polypeptide(L)'
;MKVLWIVNMMFPKLAMHLGKKTSTSGTWLIDLADGLSSMDGVELGIMTYGNQEDFIDVKIDNIRYFVFPGGGKRLLFSSKKTRNDCFKILEEFKPDLIHIHGTEYAPGFEMIKTGTSTPILLTIQGIITRIADEYYGGLKFKDLLKCTTFKELIRLKSPFTSKTIFKNSAKREKQVIKSVKYVTGRTDWDKVTMLNINPELKYYRCNYNLPSPFYSAQKWCVENMERRTIYLSSSHYSLKGLHVFVDALELVKQKYKDVRVVMPGGKAKSGKLITSNGYMKYVLKKISKKGLEENFNFIGGIPSDKVVAELQRANVCVVCSAMEGASATIREASMIGTPSICSYRGGMTELITDGVTGFTYDYPEYAMLADKIIKIFEDDNLATSFSKKSIEISEVRHDRNKNVLDTYNVYQDICKK
;
A
#
# COMPACT_ATOMS: atom_id res chain seq x y z
N MET A 1 -7.42 1.02 -29.01
CA MET A 1 -7.21 2.06 -27.95
C MET A 1 -5.83 1.87 -27.36
N LYS A 2 -4.98 2.89 -27.49
CA LYS A 2 -3.61 2.90 -26.95
C LYS A 2 -3.61 3.55 -25.56
N VAL A 3 -3.25 2.78 -24.54
CA VAL A 3 -3.21 3.28 -23.15
C VAL A 3 -1.76 3.29 -22.67
N LEU A 4 -1.29 4.47 -22.24
CA LEU A 4 0.03 4.61 -21.65
C LEU A 4 -0.07 4.65 -20.12
N TRP A 5 0.50 3.66 -19.45
CA TRP A 5 0.66 3.68 -18.00
C TRP A 5 1.96 4.35 -17.59
N ILE A 6 1.89 5.20 -16.58
CA ILE A 6 3.07 5.74 -15.90
C ILE A 6 3.14 5.13 -14.52
N VAL A 7 4.17 4.31 -14.28
CA VAL A 7 4.33 3.54 -13.05
C VAL A 7 5.69 3.79 -12.41
N ASN A 8 5.77 3.50 -11.11
CA ASN A 8 6.97 3.68 -10.29
C ASN A 8 7.74 2.37 -10.03
N MET A 9 7.36 1.30 -10.68
CA MET A 9 7.92 -0.04 -10.47
C MET A 9 8.34 -0.69 -11.78
N MET A 10 9.27 -1.62 -11.68
CA MET A 10 9.64 -2.51 -12.78
C MET A 10 8.82 -3.80 -12.66
N PHE A 11 8.09 -4.13 -13.70
CA PHE A 11 7.27 -5.35 -13.74
C PHE A 11 8.15 -6.60 -13.72
N PRO A 12 7.71 -7.72 -13.11
CA PRO A 12 8.53 -8.93 -12.98
C PRO A 12 9.02 -9.49 -14.31
N LYS A 13 8.15 -9.58 -15.34
CA LYS A 13 8.53 -10.06 -16.69
C LYS A 13 9.61 -9.16 -17.32
N LEU A 14 9.47 -7.83 -17.17
CA LEU A 14 10.47 -6.87 -17.61
C LEU A 14 11.79 -7.02 -16.84
N ALA A 15 11.73 -7.18 -15.51
CA ALA A 15 12.90 -7.37 -14.68
C ALA A 15 13.68 -8.64 -15.08
N MET A 16 12.98 -9.75 -15.31
CA MET A 16 13.57 -11.01 -15.78
C MET A 16 14.20 -10.83 -17.15
N HIS A 17 13.50 -10.19 -18.11
CA HIS A 17 14.03 -9.92 -19.45
C HIS A 17 15.33 -9.11 -19.40
N LEU A 18 15.44 -8.18 -18.43
CA LEU A 18 16.63 -7.34 -18.23
C LEU A 18 17.69 -7.96 -17.29
N GLY A 19 17.54 -9.23 -16.87
CA GLY A 19 18.45 -9.90 -15.95
C GLY A 19 18.50 -9.26 -14.55
N LYS A 20 17.41 -8.59 -14.11
CA LYS A 20 17.31 -7.89 -12.83
C LYS A 20 16.48 -8.68 -11.82
N LYS A 21 16.73 -8.44 -10.52
CA LYS A 21 15.91 -9.00 -9.46
C LYS A 21 14.49 -8.44 -9.52
N THR A 22 13.50 -9.30 -9.36
CA THR A 22 12.09 -8.92 -9.27
C THR A 22 11.79 -8.25 -7.93
N SER A 23 10.88 -7.24 -7.95
CA SER A 23 10.35 -6.63 -6.73
C SER A 23 9.10 -7.38 -6.28
N THR A 24 8.91 -7.48 -4.97
CA THR A 24 7.68 -8.01 -4.35
C THR A 24 6.62 -6.93 -4.13
N SER A 25 6.92 -5.67 -4.46
CA SER A 25 5.98 -4.54 -4.29
C SER A 25 5.21 -4.26 -5.58
N GLY A 26 4.00 -3.71 -5.46
CA GLY A 26 3.18 -3.29 -6.61
C GLY A 26 2.49 -4.43 -7.38
N THR A 27 2.36 -5.59 -6.80
CA THR A 27 1.80 -6.80 -7.42
C THR A 27 0.38 -6.64 -7.95
N TRP A 28 -0.41 -5.73 -7.37
CA TRP A 28 -1.76 -5.42 -7.79
C TRP A 28 -1.88 -4.84 -9.23
N LEU A 29 -0.80 -4.22 -9.74
CA LEU A 29 -0.75 -3.72 -11.12
C LEU A 29 -0.52 -4.83 -12.15
N ILE A 30 0.11 -5.93 -11.75
CA ILE A 30 0.54 -6.99 -12.67
C ILE A 30 -0.69 -7.68 -13.27
N ASP A 31 -1.57 -8.21 -12.42
CA ASP A 31 -2.79 -8.89 -12.86
C ASP A 31 -3.72 -7.96 -13.68
N LEU A 32 -3.78 -6.68 -13.29
CA LEU A 32 -4.57 -5.69 -14.01
C LEU A 32 -3.97 -5.42 -15.42
N ALA A 33 -2.64 -5.32 -15.52
CA ALA A 33 -1.97 -5.11 -16.80
C ALA A 33 -2.12 -6.32 -17.73
N ASP A 34 -1.92 -7.52 -17.20
CA ASP A 34 -2.09 -8.77 -17.96
C ASP A 34 -3.54 -8.89 -18.46
N GLY A 35 -4.53 -8.62 -17.60
CA GLY A 35 -5.95 -8.65 -17.99
C GLY A 35 -6.31 -7.62 -19.07
N LEU A 36 -5.90 -6.36 -18.90
CA LEU A 36 -6.19 -5.30 -19.87
C LEU A 36 -5.48 -5.50 -21.19
N SER A 37 -4.21 -5.95 -21.18
CA SER A 37 -3.45 -6.20 -22.41
C SER A 37 -3.94 -7.42 -23.20
N SER A 38 -4.78 -8.25 -22.59
CA SER A 38 -5.46 -9.40 -23.24
C SER A 38 -6.83 -9.05 -23.83
N MET A 39 -7.32 -7.82 -23.61
CA MET A 39 -8.60 -7.37 -24.16
C MET A 39 -8.45 -6.92 -25.61
N ASP A 40 -9.39 -7.32 -26.45
CA ASP A 40 -9.40 -6.94 -27.85
C ASP A 40 -9.42 -5.42 -28.04
N GLY A 41 -8.55 -4.93 -28.92
CA GLY A 41 -8.44 -3.51 -29.25
C GLY A 41 -7.72 -2.66 -28.20
N VAL A 42 -7.08 -3.25 -27.17
CA VAL A 42 -6.23 -2.54 -26.21
C VAL A 42 -4.77 -2.76 -26.51
N GLU A 43 -4.04 -1.68 -26.75
CA GLU A 43 -2.57 -1.66 -26.82
C GLU A 43 -2.04 -0.97 -25.56
N LEU A 44 -1.40 -1.75 -24.67
CA LEU A 44 -0.90 -1.26 -23.39
C LEU A 44 0.61 -0.94 -23.50
N GLY A 45 0.96 0.32 -23.26
CA GLY A 45 2.33 0.78 -23.07
C GLY A 45 2.60 1.11 -21.60
N ILE A 46 3.74 0.72 -21.06
CA ILE A 46 4.15 1.00 -19.67
C ILE A 46 5.45 1.78 -19.65
N MET A 47 5.40 3.01 -19.15
CA MET A 47 6.55 3.87 -18.92
C MET A 47 7.05 3.74 -17.49
N THR A 48 8.33 3.46 -17.30
CA THR A 48 9.00 3.43 -16.00
C THR A 48 10.47 3.86 -16.11
N TYR A 49 11.19 3.85 -14.98
CA TYR A 49 12.62 4.21 -14.89
C TYR A 49 13.43 3.06 -14.30
N GLY A 50 14.61 2.86 -14.85
CA GLY A 50 15.56 1.84 -14.42
C GLY A 50 16.99 2.39 -14.26
N ASN A 51 17.89 1.55 -13.74
CA ASN A 51 19.30 1.91 -13.50
C ASN A 51 20.22 1.60 -14.69
N GLN A 52 19.67 1.21 -15.85
CA GLN A 52 20.43 1.05 -17.10
C GLN A 52 20.86 2.43 -17.64
N GLU A 53 21.84 2.44 -18.54
CA GLU A 53 22.40 3.65 -19.15
C GLU A 53 21.51 4.15 -20.30
N ASP A 54 20.97 3.23 -21.09
CA ASP A 54 20.20 3.55 -22.28
C ASP A 54 18.69 3.43 -22.08
N PHE A 55 17.93 4.11 -22.95
CA PHE A 55 16.50 3.94 -23.11
C PHE A 55 16.21 2.55 -23.71
N ILE A 56 15.25 1.85 -23.14
CA ILE A 56 14.81 0.54 -23.61
C ILE A 56 13.34 0.66 -24.05
N ASP A 57 13.07 0.20 -25.26
CA ASP A 57 11.74 0.00 -25.82
C ASP A 57 11.63 -1.48 -26.21
N VAL A 58 10.82 -2.22 -25.51
CA VAL A 58 10.68 -3.66 -25.70
C VAL A 58 9.24 -4.11 -25.53
N LYS A 59 8.78 -5.00 -26.40
CA LYS A 59 7.49 -5.68 -26.26
C LYS A 59 7.73 -7.06 -25.66
N ILE A 60 7.05 -7.32 -24.55
CA ILE A 60 7.05 -8.61 -23.87
C ILE A 60 5.58 -9.04 -23.73
N ASP A 61 5.25 -10.17 -24.30
CA ASP A 61 3.87 -10.62 -24.51
C ASP A 61 3.03 -9.50 -25.21
N ASN A 62 1.93 -9.08 -24.63
CA ASN A 62 1.04 -8.05 -25.17
C ASN A 62 1.33 -6.63 -24.65
N ILE A 63 2.40 -6.44 -23.87
CA ILE A 63 2.71 -5.16 -23.24
C ILE A 63 4.00 -4.58 -23.82
N ARG A 64 3.99 -3.29 -24.23
CA ARG A 64 5.17 -2.56 -24.65
C ARG A 64 5.74 -1.76 -23.48
N TYR A 65 6.98 -1.99 -23.15
CA TYR A 65 7.67 -1.34 -22.02
C TYR A 65 8.66 -0.29 -22.50
N PHE A 66 8.56 0.90 -21.91
CA PHE A 66 9.44 2.03 -22.14
C PHE A 66 10.22 2.32 -20.86
N VAL A 67 11.51 1.97 -20.82
CA VAL A 67 12.32 2.10 -19.61
C VAL A 67 13.37 3.19 -19.81
N PHE A 68 13.18 4.31 -19.14
CA PHE A 68 14.12 5.42 -19.19
C PHE A 68 15.25 5.26 -18.16
N PRO A 69 16.47 5.75 -18.45
CA PRO A 69 17.59 5.71 -17.53
C PRO A 69 17.44 6.69 -16.37
N GLY A 70 18.12 6.42 -15.24
CA GLY A 70 18.21 7.32 -14.10
C GLY A 70 17.50 6.85 -12.83
N GLY A 71 16.85 5.70 -12.86
CA GLY A 71 16.36 4.94 -11.71
C GLY A 71 15.57 5.77 -10.69
N GLY A 72 15.80 5.49 -9.40
CA GLY A 72 15.04 6.10 -8.29
C GLY A 72 15.15 7.63 -8.20
N LYS A 73 16.24 8.25 -8.67
CA LYS A 73 16.36 9.72 -8.68
C LYS A 73 15.33 10.37 -9.61
N ARG A 74 15.09 9.76 -10.78
CA ARG A 74 14.11 10.26 -11.75
C ARG A 74 12.68 10.05 -11.30
N LEU A 75 12.44 9.03 -10.52
CA LEU A 75 11.13 8.79 -9.90
C LEU A 75 10.84 9.83 -8.80
N LEU A 76 11.83 10.20 -8.00
CA LEU A 76 11.62 11.06 -6.82
C LEU A 76 11.61 12.55 -7.15
N PHE A 77 12.47 12.99 -8.08
CA PHE A 77 12.73 14.41 -8.34
C PHE A 77 12.22 14.85 -9.73
N SER A 78 11.38 15.88 -9.71
CA SER A 78 10.92 16.58 -10.91
C SER A 78 12.07 17.22 -11.66
N SER A 79 12.13 17.06 -12.98
CA SER A 79 13.20 17.62 -13.81
C SER A 79 12.77 17.85 -15.26
N LYS A 80 13.41 18.83 -15.95
CA LYS A 80 13.22 19.03 -17.38
C LYS A 80 13.54 17.77 -18.20
N LYS A 81 14.56 17.01 -17.79
CA LYS A 81 14.93 15.75 -18.46
C LYS A 81 13.80 14.71 -18.36
N THR A 82 13.12 14.57 -17.20
CA THR A 82 11.95 13.70 -17.06
C THR A 82 10.80 14.17 -17.96
N ARG A 83 10.59 15.48 -18.10
CA ARG A 83 9.58 16.03 -19.02
C ARG A 83 9.92 15.74 -20.48
N ASN A 84 11.18 15.83 -20.87
CA ASN A 84 11.62 15.47 -22.22
C ASN A 84 11.38 13.99 -22.51
N ASP A 85 11.57 13.11 -21.52
CA ASP A 85 11.22 11.69 -21.64
C ASP A 85 9.72 11.52 -21.87
N CYS A 86 8.88 12.35 -21.21
CA CYS A 86 7.43 12.35 -21.42
C CYS A 86 7.05 12.81 -22.85
N PHE A 87 7.68 13.88 -23.37
CA PHE A 87 7.46 14.30 -24.76
C PHE A 87 7.84 13.20 -25.75
N LYS A 88 9.02 12.59 -25.56
CA LYS A 88 9.47 11.49 -26.41
C LYS A 88 8.44 10.37 -26.48
N ILE A 89 7.89 9.93 -25.34
CA ILE A 89 6.95 8.83 -25.33
C ILE A 89 5.57 9.20 -25.92
N LEU A 90 5.15 10.45 -25.77
CA LEU A 90 3.93 10.95 -26.41
C LEU A 90 4.04 10.89 -27.93
N GLU A 91 5.20 11.25 -28.50
CA GLU A 91 5.47 11.20 -29.93
C GLU A 91 5.59 9.76 -30.45
N GLU A 92 6.28 8.87 -29.73
CA GLU A 92 6.53 7.50 -30.13
C GLU A 92 5.33 6.59 -30.00
N PHE A 93 4.59 6.69 -28.87
CA PHE A 93 3.47 5.79 -28.59
C PHE A 93 2.13 6.35 -29.05
N LYS A 94 1.96 7.67 -29.05
CA LYS A 94 0.70 8.38 -29.42
C LYS A 94 -0.51 7.80 -28.69
N PRO A 95 -0.56 7.88 -27.34
CA PRO A 95 -1.60 7.26 -26.56
C PRO A 95 -2.95 7.99 -26.74
N ASP A 96 -4.05 7.22 -26.75
CA ASP A 96 -5.42 7.74 -26.67
C ASP A 96 -5.78 8.12 -25.21
N LEU A 97 -5.11 7.50 -24.23
CA LEU A 97 -5.29 7.73 -22.80
C LEU A 97 -3.96 7.54 -22.06
N ILE A 98 -3.70 8.43 -21.11
CA ILE A 98 -2.58 8.30 -20.17
C ILE A 98 -3.13 7.93 -18.80
N HIS A 99 -2.66 6.84 -18.20
CA HIS A 99 -3.03 6.43 -16.86
C HIS A 99 -1.84 6.55 -15.89
N ILE A 100 -1.92 7.52 -14.99
CA ILE A 100 -0.89 7.77 -13.98
C ILE A 100 -1.25 6.97 -12.72
N HIS A 101 -0.36 6.09 -12.27
CA HIS A 101 -0.54 5.29 -11.06
C HIS A 101 0.19 5.90 -9.87
N GLY A 102 -0.55 6.72 -9.10
CA GLY A 102 -0.07 7.40 -7.88
C GLY A 102 0.41 8.82 -8.12
N THR A 103 0.33 9.63 -7.07
CA THR A 103 0.75 11.04 -7.04
C THR A 103 2.14 11.23 -6.42
N GLU A 104 2.72 10.16 -5.91
CA GLU A 104 3.94 10.18 -5.11
C GLU A 104 5.19 10.52 -5.94
N TYR A 105 5.16 10.23 -7.23
CA TYR A 105 6.33 10.21 -8.10
C TYR A 105 6.32 11.33 -9.14
N ALA A 106 7.52 11.73 -9.53
CA ALA A 106 7.74 12.85 -10.43
C ALA A 106 7.26 12.64 -11.89
N PRO A 107 7.36 11.44 -12.50
CA PRO A 107 6.99 11.25 -13.91
C PRO A 107 5.55 11.62 -14.21
N GLY A 108 4.59 11.25 -13.37
CA GLY A 108 3.18 11.65 -13.54
C GLY A 108 3.00 13.18 -13.51
N PHE A 109 3.68 13.85 -12.60
CA PHE A 109 3.67 15.31 -12.53
C PHE A 109 4.32 15.97 -13.75
N GLU A 110 5.43 15.42 -14.25
CA GLU A 110 6.11 15.94 -15.45
C GLU A 110 5.30 15.66 -16.72
N MET A 111 4.56 14.54 -16.78
CA MET A 111 3.62 14.25 -17.86
C MET A 111 2.52 15.32 -17.95
N ILE A 112 1.92 15.71 -16.82
CA ILE A 112 0.94 16.80 -16.78
C ILE A 112 1.54 18.10 -17.29
N LYS A 113 2.79 18.39 -16.93
CA LYS A 113 3.49 19.61 -17.37
C LYS A 113 3.88 19.64 -18.85
N THR A 114 3.71 18.55 -19.59
CA THR A 114 3.84 18.59 -21.06
C THR A 114 2.73 19.41 -21.71
N GLY A 115 1.60 19.59 -21.04
CA GLY A 115 0.44 20.24 -21.61
C GLY A 115 -0.27 19.41 -22.68
N THR A 116 -0.08 18.10 -22.68
CA THR A 116 -0.71 17.18 -23.64
C THR A 116 -2.23 17.30 -23.63
N SER A 117 -2.85 17.26 -24.82
CA SER A 117 -4.30 17.17 -24.97
C SER A 117 -4.87 15.77 -24.75
N THR A 118 -4.01 14.76 -24.68
CA THR A 118 -4.43 13.37 -24.38
C THR A 118 -5.05 13.31 -22.99
N PRO A 119 -6.24 12.70 -22.83
CA PRO A 119 -6.88 12.56 -21.54
C PRO A 119 -5.97 11.86 -20.51
N ILE A 120 -5.99 12.35 -19.27
CA ILE A 120 -5.22 11.77 -18.17
C ILE A 120 -6.18 11.22 -17.12
N LEU A 121 -6.05 9.93 -16.82
CA LEU A 121 -6.66 9.27 -15.66
C LEU A 121 -5.61 9.13 -14.56
N LEU A 122 -5.97 9.51 -13.34
CA LEU A 122 -5.10 9.38 -12.17
C LEU A 122 -5.66 8.31 -11.22
N THR A 123 -4.89 7.29 -10.91
CA THR A 123 -5.21 6.35 -9.81
C THR A 123 -4.55 6.78 -8.52
N ILE A 124 -5.36 6.94 -7.46
CA ILE A 124 -4.87 7.25 -6.12
C ILE A 124 -4.38 5.98 -5.43
N GLN A 125 -3.10 5.95 -5.04
CA GLN A 125 -2.52 4.85 -4.24
C GLN A 125 -2.53 5.18 -2.76
N GLY A 126 -1.99 6.33 -2.39
CA GLY A 126 -2.06 6.94 -1.07
C GLY A 126 -2.33 8.43 -1.23
N ILE A 127 -2.91 9.06 -0.23
CA ILE A 127 -3.15 10.50 -0.23
C ILE A 127 -2.03 11.17 0.55
N ILE A 128 -1.03 11.66 -0.17
CA ILE A 128 0.20 12.25 0.42
C ILE A 128 -0.12 13.44 1.31
N THR A 129 -1.10 14.24 0.93
CA THR A 129 -1.60 15.37 1.73
C THR A 129 -2.01 14.89 3.12
N ARG A 130 -2.80 13.83 3.21
CA ARG A 130 -3.27 13.29 4.50
C ARG A 130 -2.16 12.56 5.27
N ILE A 131 -1.26 11.88 4.55
CA ILE A 131 -0.06 11.26 5.13
C ILE A 131 0.85 12.34 5.76
N ALA A 132 1.03 13.49 5.09
CA ALA A 132 1.85 14.58 5.60
C ALA A 132 1.28 15.19 6.90
N ASP A 133 -0.05 15.29 7.01
CA ASP A 133 -0.72 15.79 8.21
C ASP A 133 -0.44 14.86 9.41
N GLU A 134 -0.63 13.55 9.23
CA GLU A 134 -0.55 12.52 10.28
C GLU A 134 0.85 11.87 10.39
N TYR A 135 1.87 12.41 9.73
CA TYR A 135 3.18 11.77 9.53
C TYR A 135 3.83 11.28 10.83
N TYR A 136 3.64 11.99 11.93
CA TYR A 136 4.24 11.61 13.23
C TYR A 136 3.49 10.49 13.95
N GLY A 137 2.29 10.10 13.48
CA GLY A 137 1.53 9.02 14.07
C GLY A 137 1.23 9.23 15.55
N GLY A 138 0.93 10.45 15.98
CA GLY A 138 0.64 10.76 17.39
C GLY A 138 1.83 10.84 18.33
N LEU A 139 3.08 10.62 17.85
CA LEU A 139 4.27 10.78 18.68
C LEU A 139 4.46 12.22 19.14
N LYS A 140 4.71 12.40 20.45
CA LYS A 140 5.04 13.68 21.06
C LYS A 140 6.45 14.12 20.66
N PHE A 141 6.73 15.40 20.72
CA PHE A 141 8.04 15.97 20.34
C PHE A 141 9.23 15.27 21.04
N LYS A 142 9.12 14.99 22.33
CA LYS A 142 10.15 14.26 23.10
C LYS A 142 10.45 12.86 22.54
N ASP A 143 9.42 12.18 22.01
CA ASP A 143 9.60 10.85 21.44
C ASP A 143 10.13 10.91 20.01
N LEU A 144 9.77 11.94 19.25
CA LEU A 144 10.38 12.21 17.94
C LEU A 144 11.89 12.44 18.05
N LEU A 145 12.36 13.13 19.09
CA LEU A 145 13.79 13.27 19.34
C LEU A 145 14.46 11.91 19.61
N LYS A 146 13.81 11.03 20.39
CA LYS A 146 14.31 9.64 20.62
C LYS A 146 14.29 8.78 19.36
N CYS A 147 13.39 9.07 18.42
CA CYS A 147 13.29 8.42 17.10
C CYS A 147 14.35 8.94 16.11
N THR A 148 15.17 9.92 16.49
CA THR A 148 16.13 10.58 15.60
C THR A 148 17.54 10.12 15.94
N THR A 149 18.25 9.52 14.97
CA THR A 149 19.67 9.17 15.12
C THR A 149 20.55 10.24 14.47
N PHE A 150 21.77 10.40 14.98
CA PHE A 150 22.76 11.32 14.39
C PHE A 150 23.01 11.06 12.90
N LYS A 151 23.05 9.77 12.52
CA LYS A 151 23.19 9.35 11.11
C LYS A 151 22.00 9.79 10.24
N GLU A 152 20.80 9.83 10.79
CA GLU A 152 19.61 10.29 10.06
C GLU A 152 19.58 11.82 9.94
N LEU A 153 20.11 12.56 10.92
CA LEU A 153 20.27 14.00 10.80
C LEU A 153 21.23 14.37 9.66
N ILE A 154 22.41 13.75 9.60
CA ILE A 154 23.40 13.99 8.53
C ILE A 154 22.81 13.61 7.16
N ARG A 155 22.07 12.52 7.08
CA ARG A 155 21.49 12.02 5.83
C ARG A 155 20.17 12.69 5.44
N LEU A 156 19.71 13.68 6.19
CA LEU A 156 18.41 14.34 6.01
C LEU A 156 17.23 13.33 5.94
N LYS A 157 17.29 12.30 6.80
CA LYS A 157 16.27 11.23 6.91
C LYS A 157 15.61 11.18 8.29
N SER A 158 15.75 12.23 9.10
CA SER A 158 15.08 12.34 10.39
C SER A 158 13.55 12.43 10.21
N PRO A 159 12.74 12.12 11.23
CA PRO A 159 11.28 12.31 11.16
C PRO A 159 10.88 13.73 10.76
N PHE A 160 11.64 14.74 11.21
CA PHE A 160 11.37 16.15 10.89
C PHE A 160 11.61 16.45 9.40
N THR A 161 12.76 16.04 8.89
CA THR A 161 13.10 16.22 7.47
C THR A 161 12.13 15.45 6.57
N SER A 162 11.82 14.22 6.95
CA SER A 162 10.87 13.38 6.20
C SER A 162 9.49 14.01 6.17
N LYS A 163 8.96 14.55 7.28
CA LYS A 163 7.70 15.31 7.28
C LYS A 163 7.73 16.50 6.33
N THR A 164 8.83 17.23 6.29
CA THR A 164 9.00 18.38 5.37
C THR A 164 8.95 17.91 3.91
N ILE A 165 9.60 16.78 3.58
CA ILE A 165 9.57 16.19 2.24
C ILE A 165 8.12 15.81 1.88
N PHE A 166 7.39 15.15 2.78
CA PHE A 166 5.98 14.80 2.55
C PHE A 166 5.11 16.04 2.38
N LYS A 167 5.30 17.11 3.16
CA LYS A 167 4.58 18.38 2.97
C LYS A 167 4.84 19.00 1.59
N ASN A 168 6.06 18.94 1.08
CA ASN A 168 6.38 19.43 -0.26
C ASN A 168 5.77 18.53 -1.35
N SER A 169 5.77 17.21 -1.15
CA SER A 169 5.10 16.28 -2.04
C SER A 169 3.58 16.47 -2.04
N ALA A 170 2.98 16.81 -0.89
CA ALA A 170 1.56 17.15 -0.79
C ALA A 170 1.17 18.40 -1.60
N LYS A 171 2.05 19.41 -1.68
CA LYS A 171 1.83 20.57 -2.56
C LYS A 171 1.79 20.13 -4.04
N ARG A 172 2.71 19.25 -4.44
CA ARG A 172 2.75 18.68 -5.80
C ARG A 172 1.50 17.84 -6.08
N GLU A 173 1.09 16.98 -5.15
CA GLU A 173 -0.14 16.20 -5.25
C GLU A 173 -1.36 17.09 -5.52
N LYS A 174 -1.54 18.17 -4.74
CA LYS A 174 -2.64 19.13 -4.97
C LYS A 174 -2.61 19.75 -6.37
N GLN A 175 -1.41 20.04 -6.91
CA GLN A 175 -1.28 20.54 -8.27
C GLN A 175 -1.69 19.48 -9.30
N VAL A 176 -1.24 18.22 -9.13
CA VAL A 176 -1.62 17.09 -9.99
C VAL A 176 -3.14 16.93 -10.02
N ILE A 177 -3.78 16.85 -8.84
CA ILE A 177 -5.23 16.64 -8.70
C ILE A 177 -6.02 17.79 -9.35
N LYS A 178 -5.56 19.05 -9.21
CA LYS A 178 -6.20 20.21 -9.83
C LYS A 178 -6.06 20.25 -11.37
N SER A 179 -5.08 19.53 -11.92
CA SER A 179 -4.77 19.55 -13.35
C SER A 179 -5.39 18.37 -14.13
N VAL A 180 -5.98 17.40 -13.47
CA VAL A 180 -6.65 16.27 -14.12
C VAL A 180 -8.17 16.38 -14.01
N LYS A 181 -8.86 15.71 -14.95
CA LYS A 181 -10.32 15.64 -14.96
C LYS A 181 -10.86 14.31 -14.41
N TYR A 182 -10.07 13.25 -14.53
CA TYR A 182 -10.49 11.89 -14.22
C TYR A 182 -9.61 11.28 -13.13
N VAL A 183 -10.24 10.69 -12.13
CA VAL A 183 -9.54 10.03 -11.02
C VAL A 183 -10.22 8.71 -10.66
N THR A 184 -9.41 7.70 -10.32
CA THR A 184 -9.90 6.46 -9.71
C THR A 184 -9.38 6.33 -8.28
N GLY A 185 -10.23 5.79 -7.43
CA GLY A 185 -9.90 5.39 -6.07
C GLY A 185 -10.75 4.21 -5.63
N ARG A 186 -10.67 3.84 -4.36
CA ARG A 186 -11.25 2.59 -3.85
C ARG A 186 -12.27 2.80 -2.75
N THR A 187 -12.27 3.99 -2.16
CA THR A 187 -13.06 4.30 -0.97
C THR A 187 -13.78 5.64 -1.14
N ASP A 188 -14.86 5.85 -0.41
CA ASP A 188 -15.52 7.15 -0.34
C ASP A 188 -14.61 8.19 0.33
N TRP A 189 -13.73 7.74 1.25
CA TRP A 189 -12.69 8.61 1.80
C TRP A 189 -11.74 9.14 0.71
N ASP A 190 -11.28 8.29 -0.22
CA ASP A 190 -10.50 8.74 -1.39
C ASP A 190 -11.32 9.78 -2.18
N LYS A 191 -12.58 9.44 -2.53
CA LYS A 191 -13.48 10.27 -3.33
C LYS A 191 -13.67 11.65 -2.72
N VAL A 192 -14.10 11.71 -1.46
CA VAL A 192 -14.39 12.98 -0.78
C VAL A 192 -13.12 13.83 -0.65
N THR A 193 -11.99 13.20 -0.35
CA THR A 193 -10.72 13.94 -0.24
C THR A 193 -10.28 14.52 -1.59
N MET A 194 -10.46 13.78 -2.69
CA MET A 194 -10.12 14.27 -4.04
C MET A 194 -11.06 15.39 -4.47
N LEU A 195 -12.36 15.23 -4.29
CA LEU A 195 -13.37 16.25 -4.64
C LEU A 195 -13.21 17.52 -3.80
N ASN A 196 -12.75 17.42 -2.56
CA ASN A 196 -12.43 18.60 -1.74
C ASN A 196 -11.22 19.41 -2.30
N ILE A 197 -10.32 18.78 -3.04
CA ILE A 197 -9.18 19.47 -3.69
C ILE A 197 -9.58 20.00 -5.07
N ASN A 198 -10.38 19.25 -5.82
CA ASN A 198 -10.88 19.62 -7.14
C ASN A 198 -12.32 19.12 -7.31
N PRO A 199 -13.33 19.98 -7.12
CA PRO A 199 -14.75 19.61 -7.24
C PRO A 199 -15.18 19.17 -8.65
N GLU A 200 -14.43 19.55 -9.69
CA GLU A 200 -14.74 19.22 -11.08
C GLU A 200 -14.29 17.81 -11.52
N LEU A 201 -13.67 17.04 -10.60
CA LEU A 201 -13.20 15.71 -10.90
C LEU A 201 -14.36 14.73 -11.17
N LYS A 202 -14.25 13.95 -12.24
CA LYS A 202 -15.04 12.75 -12.42
C LYS A 202 -14.34 11.59 -11.72
N TYR A 203 -14.92 11.13 -10.60
CA TYR A 203 -14.39 10.03 -9.81
C TYR A 203 -14.99 8.70 -10.26
N TYR A 204 -14.14 7.68 -10.43
CA TYR A 204 -14.52 6.30 -10.68
C TYR A 204 -14.04 5.41 -9.54
N ARG A 205 -14.88 4.51 -9.08
CA ARG A 205 -14.49 3.49 -8.09
C ARG A 205 -13.92 2.27 -8.81
N CYS A 206 -12.61 2.02 -8.64
CA CYS A 206 -11.93 0.86 -9.18
C CYS A 206 -11.17 0.14 -8.06
N ASN A 207 -11.51 -1.11 -7.82
CA ASN A 207 -10.80 -1.93 -6.85
C ASN A 207 -9.53 -2.52 -7.46
N TYR A 208 -8.64 -3.01 -6.60
CA TYR A 208 -7.41 -3.67 -7.01
C TYR A 208 -7.54 -5.18 -6.87
N ASN A 209 -6.91 -5.90 -7.78
CA ASN A 209 -6.68 -7.32 -7.64
C ASN A 209 -5.69 -7.60 -6.51
N LEU A 210 -5.76 -8.78 -5.93
CA LEU A 210 -4.78 -9.29 -5.00
C LEU A 210 -3.75 -10.16 -5.75
N PRO A 211 -2.58 -10.44 -5.17
CA PRO A 211 -1.65 -11.41 -5.73
C PRO A 211 -2.29 -12.79 -5.88
N SER A 212 -1.91 -13.54 -6.92
CA SER A 212 -2.50 -14.83 -7.25
C SER A 212 -2.63 -15.83 -6.10
N PRO A 213 -1.65 -15.96 -5.17
CA PRO A 213 -1.78 -16.91 -4.07
C PRO A 213 -3.00 -16.70 -3.17
N PHE A 214 -3.53 -15.47 -3.06
CA PHE A 214 -4.71 -15.20 -2.22
C PHE A 214 -6.02 -15.77 -2.76
N TYR A 215 -6.09 -16.03 -4.07
CA TYR A 215 -7.31 -16.56 -4.71
C TYR A 215 -7.40 -18.09 -4.62
N SER A 216 -6.26 -18.77 -4.69
CA SER A 216 -6.20 -20.25 -4.64
C SER A 216 -5.97 -20.80 -3.23
N ALA A 217 -5.75 -19.93 -2.25
CA ALA A 217 -5.45 -20.33 -0.90
C ALA A 217 -6.66 -20.95 -0.19
N GLN A 218 -6.40 -21.94 0.65
CA GLN A 218 -7.34 -22.39 1.67
C GLN A 218 -7.75 -21.23 2.57
N LYS A 219 -9.03 -21.14 2.92
CA LYS A 219 -9.51 -20.09 3.81
C LYS A 219 -9.09 -20.40 5.27
N TRP A 220 -9.02 -19.34 6.06
CA TRP A 220 -8.77 -19.43 7.48
C TRP A 220 -9.88 -20.24 8.19
N CYS A 221 -9.50 -21.04 9.18
CA CYS A 221 -10.42 -21.73 10.07
C CYS A 221 -9.82 -21.87 11.48
N VAL A 222 -10.69 -22.02 12.47
CA VAL A 222 -10.30 -22.08 13.88
C VAL A 222 -9.40 -23.29 14.17
N GLU A 223 -9.63 -24.41 13.48
CA GLU A 223 -8.92 -25.67 13.69
C GLU A 223 -7.44 -25.57 13.30
N ASN A 224 -7.10 -24.72 12.33
CA ASN A 224 -5.76 -24.63 11.78
C ASN A 224 -4.97 -23.41 12.28
N MET A 225 -5.62 -22.48 13.02
CA MET A 225 -4.95 -21.30 13.53
C MET A 225 -4.12 -21.61 14.78
N GLU A 226 -3.06 -20.85 14.97
CA GLU A 226 -2.27 -20.87 16.20
C GLU A 226 -2.88 -19.90 17.22
N ARG A 227 -3.35 -20.45 18.33
CA ARG A 227 -3.94 -19.66 19.42
C ARG A 227 -3.03 -18.52 19.84
N ARG A 228 -3.63 -17.35 20.05
CA ARG A 228 -2.95 -16.14 20.56
C ARG A 228 -1.81 -15.63 19.68
N THR A 229 -1.86 -15.95 18.38
CA THR A 229 -0.91 -15.44 17.39
C THR A 229 -1.50 -14.26 16.65
N ILE A 230 -0.79 -13.14 16.70
CA ILE A 230 -1.15 -11.88 16.03
C ILE A 230 -0.27 -11.70 14.80
N TYR A 231 -0.88 -11.61 13.62
CA TYR A 231 -0.18 -11.13 12.43
C TYR A 231 -0.22 -9.60 12.43
N LEU A 232 0.94 -8.96 12.55
CA LEU A 232 1.04 -7.51 12.62
C LEU A 232 1.66 -6.94 11.36
N SER A 233 0.87 -6.29 10.53
CA SER A 233 1.41 -5.50 9.44
C SER A 233 1.86 -4.15 9.94
N SER A 234 3.14 -3.91 9.87
CA SER A 234 3.74 -2.64 10.27
C SER A 234 4.92 -2.27 9.38
N SER A 235 5.41 -1.05 9.51
CA SER A 235 6.48 -0.48 8.71
C SER A 235 7.40 0.38 9.57
N HIS A 236 8.52 0.79 8.99
CA HIS A 236 9.62 1.46 9.68
C HIS A 236 9.39 2.95 9.97
N TYR A 237 8.14 3.42 10.05
CA TYR A 237 7.82 4.81 10.38
C TYR A 237 6.55 4.92 11.22
N SER A 238 6.46 6.00 11.97
CA SER A 238 5.48 6.21 13.05
C SER A 238 4.03 6.16 12.60
N LEU A 239 3.74 6.56 11.36
CA LEU A 239 2.38 6.52 10.80
C LEU A 239 1.73 5.13 10.89
N LYS A 240 2.55 4.05 10.88
CA LYS A 240 2.05 2.67 10.98
C LYS A 240 1.72 2.22 12.39
N GLY A 241 1.91 3.07 13.41
CA GLY A 241 1.36 2.89 14.74
C GLY A 241 1.95 1.77 15.60
N LEU A 242 3.10 1.18 15.22
CA LEU A 242 3.71 0.08 15.98
C LEU A 242 3.97 0.45 17.46
N HIS A 243 4.28 1.71 17.75
CA HIS A 243 4.49 2.19 19.12
C HIS A 243 3.20 2.18 19.97
N VAL A 244 2.02 2.32 19.34
CA VAL A 244 0.71 2.18 19.99
C VAL A 244 0.38 0.70 20.20
N PHE A 245 0.66 -0.14 19.20
CA PHE A 245 0.48 -1.58 19.31
C PHE A 245 1.30 -2.19 20.47
N VAL A 246 2.52 -1.72 20.69
CA VAL A 246 3.35 -2.20 21.82
C VAL A 246 2.70 -1.91 23.18
N ASP A 247 1.98 -0.79 23.33
CA ASP A 247 1.22 -0.49 24.55
C ASP A 247 0.00 -1.42 24.69
N ALA A 248 -0.70 -1.70 23.59
CA ALA A 248 -1.82 -2.65 23.58
C ALA A 248 -1.34 -4.08 23.91
N LEU A 249 -0.23 -4.52 23.33
CA LEU A 249 0.33 -5.85 23.57
C LEU A 249 0.73 -6.08 25.02
N GLU A 250 1.21 -5.06 25.72
CA GLU A 250 1.50 -5.14 27.16
C GLU A 250 0.24 -5.54 27.95
N LEU A 251 -0.91 -4.92 27.65
CA LEU A 251 -2.20 -5.27 28.27
C LEU A 251 -2.66 -6.68 27.92
N VAL A 252 -2.53 -7.08 26.65
CA VAL A 252 -2.86 -8.45 26.21
C VAL A 252 -1.98 -9.47 26.95
N LYS A 253 -0.68 -9.20 27.10
CA LYS A 253 0.27 -10.10 27.82
C LYS A 253 -0.06 -10.23 29.29
N GLN A 254 -0.65 -9.26 29.94
CA GLN A 254 -1.09 -9.38 31.34
C GLN A 254 -2.07 -10.56 31.50
N LYS A 255 -2.95 -10.76 30.52
CA LYS A 255 -3.92 -11.86 30.50
C LYS A 255 -3.37 -13.14 29.84
N TYR A 256 -2.61 -13.00 28.74
CA TYR A 256 -2.09 -14.10 27.95
C TYR A 256 -0.57 -14.01 27.81
N LYS A 257 0.15 -14.68 28.71
CA LYS A 257 1.63 -14.67 28.78
C LYS A 257 2.29 -15.18 27.50
N ASP A 258 1.63 -16.12 26.82
CA ASP A 258 2.07 -16.83 25.63
C ASP A 258 1.65 -16.17 24.31
N VAL A 259 1.12 -14.94 24.36
CA VAL A 259 0.79 -14.18 23.13
C VAL A 259 2.02 -14.03 22.23
N ARG A 260 1.83 -14.25 20.95
CA ARG A 260 2.87 -14.16 19.92
C ARG A 260 2.51 -13.16 18.85
N VAL A 261 3.50 -12.43 18.37
CA VAL A 261 3.36 -11.45 17.27
C VAL A 261 4.29 -11.86 16.15
N VAL A 262 3.72 -12.16 14.99
CA VAL A 262 4.48 -12.41 13.76
C VAL A 262 4.46 -11.12 12.94
N MET A 263 5.64 -10.55 12.72
CA MET A 263 5.77 -9.28 12.02
C MET A 263 6.66 -9.42 10.79
N PRO A 264 6.09 -9.39 9.57
CA PRO A 264 6.87 -9.35 8.34
C PRO A 264 7.47 -7.97 8.08
N GLY A 265 8.46 -7.94 7.19
CA GLY A 265 9.10 -6.70 6.73
C GLY A 265 10.46 -6.43 7.37
N GLY A 266 11.24 -5.56 6.71
CA GLY A 266 12.61 -5.25 7.13
C GLY A 266 13.60 -6.41 6.92
N LYS A 267 14.72 -6.32 7.64
CA LYS A 267 15.73 -7.38 7.68
C LYS A 267 15.67 -8.04 9.05
N ALA A 268 15.50 -9.33 9.09
CA ALA A 268 15.46 -10.10 10.33
C ALA A 268 16.49 -11.24 10.31
N LYS A 269 16.97 -11.64 11.50
CA LYS A 269 17.82 -12.82 11.72
C LYS A 269 17.41 -13.47 13.03
N SER A 270 17.11 -14.75 12.99
CA SER A 270 16.71 -15.53 14.18
C SER A 270 15.58 -14.85 14.97
N GLY A 271 14.52 -14.40 14.28
CA GLY A 271 13.36 -13.76 14.89
C GLY A 271 13.57 -12.31 15.35
N LYS A 272 14.79 -11.76 15.24
CA LYS A 272 15.14 -10.39 15.70
C LYS A 272 15.30 -9.44 14.52
N LEU A 273 14.77 -8.22 14.65
CA LEU A 273 14.89 -7.19 13.62
C LEU A 273 16.28 -6.55 13.62
N ILE A 274 16.86 -6.44 12.42
CA ILE A 274 18.11 -5.72 12.17
C ILE A 274 17.77 -4.35 11.58
N THR A 275 18.00 -3.28 12.31
CA THR A 275 17.64 -1.95 11.84
C THR A 275 18.64 -0.87 12.22
N SER A 276 18.80 0.10 11.32
CA SER A 276 19.48 1.39 11.60
C SER A 276 18.48 2.56 11.71
N ASN A 277 17.20 2.30 11.49
CA ASN A 277 16.13 3.30 11.52
C ASN A 277 15.84 3.75 12.96
N GLY A 278 15.83 5.04 13.19
CA GLY A 278 15.68 5.63 14.52
C GLY A 278 14.34 5.33 15.18
N TYR A 279 13.24 5.40 14.42
CA TYR A 279 11.92 5.03 14.92
C TYR A 279 11.87 3.56 15.37
N MET A 280 12.40 2.64 14.55
CA MET A 280 12.43 1.23 14.93
C MET A 280 13.32 0.96 16.14
N LYS A 281 14.44 1.66 16.30
CA LYS A 281 15.27 1.59 17.53
C LYS A 281 14.49 2.06 18.76
N TYR A 282 13.72 3.14 18.63
CA TYR A 282 12.83 3.63 19.69
C TYR A 282 11.79 2.57 20.06
N VAL A 283 11.14 1.95 19.06
CA VAL A 283 10.13 0.90 19.29
C VAL A 283 10.77 -0.35 19.92
N LEU A 284 11.92 -0.82 19.43
CA LEU A 284 12.61 -1.98 20.03
C LEU A 284 13.00 -1.72 21.49
N LYS A 285 13.45 -0.50 21.81
CA LYS A 285 13.70 -0.10 23.22
C LYS A 285 12.42 -0.08 24.05
N LYS A 286 11.27 0.30 23.45
CA LYS A 286 9.97 0.27 24.12
C LYS A 286 9.52 -1.17 24.37
N ILE A 287 9.69 -2.07 23.41
CA ILE A 287 9.44 -3.52 23.52
C ILE A 287 10.25 -4.10 24.70
N SER A 288 11.56 -3.82 24.72
CA SER A 288 12.46 -4.31 25.79
C SER A 288 12.07 -3.78 27.17
N LYS A 289 11.78 -2.47 27.30
CA LYS A 289 11.35 -1.89 28.57
C LYS A 289 10.08 -2.52 29.16
N LYS A 290 9.21 -3.07 28.28
CA LYS A 290 7.97 -3.74 28.66
C LYS A 290 8.12 -5.27 28.79
N GLY A 291 9.35 -5.79 28.59
CA GLY A 291 9.64 -7.22 28.65
C GLY A 291 8.89 -8.03 27.58
N LEU A 292 8.73 -7.47 26.37
CA LEU A 292 7.94 -8.06 25.30
C LEU A 292 8.79 -8.73 24.21
N GLU A 293 10.13 -8.82 24.36
CA GLU A 293 11.03 -9.31 23.31
C GLU A 293 10.67 -10.72 22.84
N GLU A 294 10.39 -11.63 23.77
CA GLU A 294 10.07 -13.04 23.47
C GLU A 294 8.69 -13.20 22.81
N ASN A 295 7.85 -12.15 22.86
CA ASN A 295 6.55 -12.17 22.21
C ASN A 295 6.62 -11.79 20.71
N PHE A 296 7.73 -11.18 20.25
CA PHE A 296 7.89 -10.74 18.86
C PHE A 296 8.76 -11.71 18.06
N ASN A 297 8.21 -12.15 16.92
CA ASN A 297 8.93 -12.88 15.88
C ASN A 297 8.99 -12.02 14.60
N PHE A 298 10.13 -11.40 14.33
CA PHE A 298 10.37 -10.64 13.11
C PHE A 298 10.84 -11.58 12.01
N ILE A 299 10.03 -11.77 10.97
CA ILE A 299 10.28 -12.78 9.91
C ILE A 299 10.89 -12.20 8.63
N GLY A 300 11.16 -10.87 8.60
CA GLY A 300 11.74 -10.22 7.42
C GLY A 300 10.76 -10.06 6.27
N GLY A 301 11.27 -9.68 5.10
CA GLY A 301 10.46 -9.61 3.88
C GLY A 301 10.16 -11.02 3.36
N ILE A 302 8.88 -11.32 3.17
CA ILE A 302 8.39 -12.62 2.71
C ILE A 302 7.55 -12.47 1.42
N PRO A 303 7.52 -13.46 0.52
CA PRO A 303 6.67 -13.46 -0.67
C PRO A 303 5.20 -13.73 -0.32
N SER A 304 4.31 -13.48 -1.28
CA SER A 304 2.85 -13.52 -1.07
C SER A 304 2.32 -14.88 -0.60
N ASP A 305 2.89 -15.99 -1.06
CA ASP A 305 2.53 -17.35 -0.60
C ASP A 305 2.83 -17.55 0.90
N LYS A 306 3.93 -16.99 1.38
CA LYS A 306 4.27 -17.00 2.80
C LYS A 306 3.40 -16.05 3.61
N VAL A 307 3.00 -14.90 3.04
CA VAL A 307 2.01 -14.00 3.68
C VAL A 307 0.69 -14.74 3.87
N VAL A 308 0.21 -15.48 2.87
CA VAL A 308 -0.98 -16.34 2.95
C VAL A 308 -0.86 -17.32 4.12
N ALA A 309 0.25 -18.06 4.19
CA ALA A 309 0.46 -19.05 5.24
C ALA A 309 0.45 -18.42 6.65
N GLU A 310 1.09 -17.26 6.82
CA GLU A 310 1.08 -16.58 8.13
C GLU A 310 -0.30 -16.03 8.50
N LEU A 311 -1.09 -15.54 7.52
CA LEU A 311 -2.46 -15.11 7.75
C LEU A 311 -3.38 -16.28 8.11
N GLN A 312 -3.22 -17.46 7.47
CA GLN A 312 -3.98 -18.67 7.81
C GLN A 312 -3.71 -19.14 9.24
N ARG A 313 -2.47 -19.02 9.70
CA ARG A 313 -2.04 -19.42 11.05
C ARG A 313 -2.40 -18.40 12.13
N ALA A 314 -2.58 -17.14 11.79
CA ALA A 314 -2.85 -16.09 12.76
C ALA A 314 -4.25 -16.23 13.39
N ASN A 315 -4.35 -15.99 14.69
CA ASN A 315 -5.65 -15.87 15.38
C ASN A 315 -6.32 -14.53 15.00
N VAL A 316 -5.51 -13.48 14.82
CA VAL A 316 -5.99 -12.14 14.41
C VAL A 316 -4.92 -11.40 13.60
N CYS A 317 -5.37 -10.64 12.60
CA CYS A 317 -4.56 -9.68 11.87
C CYS A 317 -4.81 -8.27 12.40
N VAL A 318 -3.73 -7.52 12.71
CA VAL A 318 -3.83 -6.16 13.23
C VAL A 318 -3.15 -5.16 12.30
N VAL A 319 -3.87 -4.08 11.98
CA VAL A 319 -3.34 -2.90 11.26
C VAL A 319 -3.62 -1.66 12.11
N CYS A 320 -2.59 -1.19 12.79
CA CYS A 320 -2.67 -0.09 13.77
C CYS A 320 -2.21 1.28 13.22
N SER A 321 -2.39 1.53 11.93
CA SER A 321 -1.92 2.77 11.29
C SER A 321 -2.69 4.01 11.75
N ALA A 322 -1.99 5.12 11.99
CA ALA A 322 -2.60 6.42 12.25
C ALA A 322 -3.33 7.00 11.05
N MET A 323 -2.98 6.55 9.85
CA MET A 323 -3.61 6.92 8.58
C MET A 323 -3.34 5.85 7.53
N GLU A 324 -4.38 5.43 6.82
CA GLU A 324 -4.30 4.46 5.73
C GLU A 324 -5.43 4.74 4.71
N GLY A 325 -5.15 4.71 3.41
CA GLY A 325 -6.19 4.85 2.38
C GLY A 325 -7.03 3.57 2.24
N ALA A 326 -6.39 2.50 1.80
CA ALA A 326 -7.00 1.18 1.68
C ALA A 326 -5.90 0.12 1.90
N SER A 327 -5.77 -0.34 3.13
CA SER A 327 -4.70 -1.26 3.54
C SER A 327 -4.66 -2.53 2.70
N ALA A 328 -3.51 -2.83 2.09
CA ALA A 328 -3.30 -4.10 1.41
C ALA A 328 -3.48 -5.27 2.36
N THR A 329 -2.89 -5.17 3.56
CA THR A 329 -2.96 -6.24 4.56
C THR A 329 -4.39 -6.57 5.00
N ILE A 330 -5.26 -5.57 5.20
CA ILE A 330 -6.68 -5.85 5.53
C ILE A 330 -7.38 -6.54 4.37
N ARG A 331 -7.14 -6.13 3.13
CA ARG A 331 -7.71 -6.77 1.94
C ARG A 331 -7.22 -8.22 1.79
N GLU A 332 -5.94 -8.45 2.01
CA GLU A 332 -5.29 -9.76 2.01
C GLU A 332 -5.85 -10.66 3.11
N ALA A 333 -5.91 -10.16 4.34
CA ALA A 333 -6.48 -10.87 5.49
C ALA A 333 -7.97 -11.19 5.29
N SER A 334 -8.76 -10.26 4.76
CA SER A 334 -10.18 -10.46 4.46
C SER A 334 -10.40 -11.54 3.40
N MET A 335 -9.53 -11.63 2.39
CA MET A 335 -9.63 -12.64 1.33
C MET A 335 -9.30 -14.05 1.85
N ILE A 336 -8.36 -14.15 2.79
CA ILE A 336 -8.04 -15.39 3.51
C ILE A 336 -9.11 -15.72 4.55
N GLY A 337 -9.77 -14.70 5.11
CA GLY A 337 -10.74 -14.85 6.19
C GLY A 337 -10.13 -14.71 7.58
N THR A 338 -8.90 -14.22 7.71
CA THR A 338 -8.28 -13.98 9.01
C THR A 338 -9.04 -12.88 9.75
N PRO A 339 -9.58 -13.12 10.96
CA PRO A 339 -10.21 -12.07 11.77
C PRO A 339 -9.31 -10.85 11.88
N SER A 340 -9.83 -9.66 11.63
CA SER A 340 -8.99 -8.47 11.48
C SER A 340 -9.43 -7.31 12.36
N ILE A 341 -8.45 -6.55 12.84
CA ILE A 341 -8.66 -5.31 13.58
C ILE A 341 -7.90 -4.19 12.88
N CYS A 342 -8.55 -3.05 12.63
CA CYS A 342 -7.87 -1.86 12.15
C CYS A 342 -8.25 -0.61 12.94
N SER A 343 -7.43 0.44 12.82
CA SER A 343 -7.81 1.75 13.36
C SER A 343 -8.93 2.38 12.52
N TYR A 344 -9.83 3.13 13.17
CA TYR A 344 -10.89 3.92 12.50
C TYR A 344 -10.29 5.19 11.87
N ARG A 345 -9.44 5.01 10.82
CA ARG A 345 -8.70 6.10 10.16
C ARG A 345 -8.65 5.94 8.65
N GLY A 346 -8.93 7.04 7.94
CA GLY A 346 -8.89 7.06 6.47
C GLY A 346 -9.95 6.15 5.85
N GLY A 347 -9.58 5.42 4.80
CA GLY A 347 -10.49 4.50 4.09
C GLY A 347 -10.54 3.08 4.67
N MET A 348 -9.90 2.82 5.82
CA MET A 348 -9.95 1.49 6.45
C MET A 348 -11.35 1.11 6.95
N THR A 349 -12.14 2.11 7.31
CA THR A 349 -13.54 1.94 7.76
C THR A 349 -14.48 1.35 6.70
N GLU A 350 -14.07 1.38 5.44
CA GLU A 350 -14.79 0.73 4.35
C GLU A 350 -14.30 -0.70 4.04
N LEU A 351 -13.18 -1.09 4.64
CA LEU A 351 -12.64 -2.45 4.53
C LEU A 351 -13.13 -3.36 5.64
N ILE A 352 -13.39 -2.81 6.82
CA ILE A 352 -13.94 -3.53 7.97
C ILE A 352 -15.21 -2.83 8.44
N THR A 353 -16.30 -3.58 8.49
CA THR A 353 -17.54 -3.17 9.19
C THR A 353 -17.43 -3.64 10.64
N ASP A 354 -17.36 -2.68 11.59
CA ASP A 354 -17.15 -2.97 13.01
C ASP A 354 -18.21 -3.93 13.57
N GLY A 355 -17.77 -4.97 14.27
CA GLY A 355 -18.62 -6.01 14.82
C GLY A 355 -19.25 -6.97 13.80
N VAL A 356 -18.98 -6.83 12.50
CA VAL A 356 -19.54 -7.69 11.43
C VAL A 356 -18.45 -8.45 10.67
N THR A 357 -17.42 -7.75 10.16
CA THR A 357 -16.30 -8.37 9.39
C THR A 357 -14.99 -8.30 10.12
N GLY A 358 -14.97 -7.79 11.33
CA GLY A 358 -13.82 -7.55 12.17
C GLY A 358 -14.11 -6.44 13.17
N PHE A 359 -13.06 -5.90 13.76
CA PHE A 359 -13.20 -4.76 14.67
C PHE A 359 -12.45 -3.53 14.16
N THR A 360 -13.01 -2.36 14.50
CA THR A 360 -12.30 -1.08 14.39
C THR A 360 -12.09 -0.49 15.79
N TYR A 361 -11.09 0.37 15.94
CA TYR A 361 -10.84 1.13 17.18
C TYR A 361 -10.37 2.55 16.85
N ASP A 362 -10.62 3.49 17.73
CA ASP A 362 -10.11 4.87 17.55
C ASP A 362 -8.63 4.95 17.90
N TYR A 363 -7.85 5.47 16.96
CA TYR A 363 -6.40 5.67 17.14
C TYR A 363 -6.16 6.97 17.94
N PRO A 364 -5.32 6.97 18.98
CA PRO A 364 -4.37 5.93 19.40
C PRO A 364 -4.81 5.11 20.63
N GLU A 365 -6.10 4.81 20.81
CA GLU A 365 -6.67 4.15 21.99
C GLU A 365 -6.19 2.68 22.10
N TYR A 366 -4.97 2.49 22.62
CA TYR A 366 -4.33 1.16 22.73
C TYR A 366 -5.08 0.21 23.68
N ALA A 367 -5.79 0.71 24.69
CA ALA A 367 -6.59 -0.12 25.57
C ALA A 367 -7.78 -0.73 24.83
N MET A 368 -8.43 0.04 23.93
CA MET A 368 -9.49 -0.48 23.06
C MET A 368 -8.94 -1.53 22.08
N LEU A 369 -7.75 -1.31 21.53
CA LEU A 369 -7.11 -2.30 20.67
C LEU A 369 -6.84 -3.61 21.43
N ALA A 370 -6.36 -3.54 22.67
CA ALA A 370 -6.11 -4.70 23.51
C ALA A 370 -7.42 -5.46 23.81
N ASP A 371 -8.51 -4.76 24.17
CA ASP A 371 -9.84 -5.35 24.40
C ASP A 371 -10.34 -6.11 23.15
N LYS A 372 -10.26 -5.50 21.97
CA LYS A 372 -10.67 -6.13 20.70
C LYS A 372 -9.86 -7.39 20.38
N ILE A 373 -8.53 -7.37 20.62
CA ILE A 373 -7.67 -8.54 20.45
C ILE A 373 -8.12 -9.67 21.41
N ILE A 374 -8.35 -9.35 22.68
CA ILE A 374 -8.78 -10.30 23.70
C ILE A 374 -10.13 -10.91 23.33
N LYS A 375 -11.10 -10.12 22.88
CA LYS A 375 -12.42 -10.61 22.44
C LYS A 375 -12.31 -11.66 21.31
N ILE A 376 -11.45 -11.43 20.33
CA ILE A 376 -11.24 -12.41 19.25
C ILE A 376 -10.56 -13.68 19.79
N PHE A 377 -9.65 -13.56 20.75
CA PHE A 377 -8.99 -14.73 21.37
C PHE A 377 -9.94 -15.60 22.18
N GLU A 378 -10.99 -15.05 22.72
CA GLU A 378 -11.92 -15.70 23.64
C GLU A 378 -13.17 -16.26 22.97
N ASP A 379 -13.50 -15.80 21.76
CA ASP A 379 -14.73 -16.20 21.09
C ASP A 379 -14.46 -16.71 19.66
N ASP A 380 -14.37 -18.02 19.54
CA ASP A 380 -14.18 -18.71 18.26
C ASP A 380 -15.39 -18.54 17.32
N ASN A 381 -16.60 -18.42 17.86
CA ASN A 381 -17.80 -18.21 17.05
C ASN A 381 -17.79 -16.81 16.43
N LEU A 382 -17.39 -15.80 17.21
CA LEU A 382 -17.19 -14.44 16.72
C LEU A 382 -16.11 -14.41 15.65
N ALA A 383 -14.96 -15.04 15.89
CA ALA A 383 -13.86 -15.12 14.93
C ALA A 383 -14.28 -15.79 13.61
N THR A 384 -15.03 -16.91 13.71
CA THR A 384 -15.60 -17.63 12.56
C THR A 384 -16.63 -16.78 11.80
N SER A 385 -17.46 -16.03 12.49
CA SER A 385 -18.45 -15.12 11.89
C SER A 385 -17.76 -14.02 11.10
N PHE A 386 -16.73 -13.38 11.69
CA PHE A 386 -15.92 -12.36 11.00
C PHE A 386 -15.24 -12.93 9.76
N SER A 387 -14.65 -14.13 9.88
CA SER A 387 -14.02 -14.82 8.76
C SER A 387 -14.97 -15.00 7.58
N LYS A 388 -16.13 -15.63 7.82
CA LYS A 388 -17.12 -15.90 6.76
C LYS A 388 -17.59 -14.61 6.06
N LYS A 389 -17.95 -13.58 6.85
CA LYS A 389 -18.44 -12.31 6.31
C LYS A 389 -17.35 -11.53 5.57
N SER A 390 -16.11 -11.54 6.05
CA SER A 390 -15.01 -10.86 5.38
C SER A 390 -14.66 -11.52 4.05
N ILE A 391 -14.67 -12.85 3.95
CA ILE A 391 -14.47 -13.60 2.70
C ILE A 391 -15.55 -13.23 1.68
N GLU A 392 -16.84 -13.33 2.06
CA GLU A 392 -17.99 -13.01 1.21
C GLU A 392 -17.83 -11.63 0.54
N ILE A 393 -17.52 -10.60 1.32
CA ILE A 393 -17.35 -9.24 0.81
C ILE A 393 -16.06 -9.10 -0.01
N SER A 394 -14.98 -9.77 0.42
CA SER A 394 -13.68 -9.68 -0.23
C SER A 394 -13.66 -10.33 -1.62
N GLU A 395 -14.34 -11.46 -1.79
CA GLU A 395 -14.43 -12.14 -3.09
C GLU A 395 -15.15 -11.27 -4.13
N VAL A 396 -16.22 -10.58 -3.75
CA VAL A 396 -16.91 -9.62 -4.64
C VAL A 396 -16.02 -8.41 -4.95
N ARG A 397 -15.35 -7.85 -3.92
CA ARG A 397 -14.50 -6.65 -4.06
C ARG A 397 -13.27 -6.90 -4.93
N HIS A 398 -12.70 -8.09 -4.84
CA HIS A 398 -11.46 -8.47 -5.50
C HIS A 398 -11.65 -9.47 -6.64
N ASP A 399 -12.85 -9.54 -7.20
CA ASP A 399 -13.08 -10.31 -8.44
C ASP A 399 -12.18 -9.76 -9.55
N ARG A 400 -11.26 -10.62 -10.03
CA ARG A 400 -10.24 -10.25 -11.00
C ARG A 400 -10.82 -9.77 -12.33
N ASN A 401 -11.77 -10.52 -12.85
CA ASN A 401 -12.36 -10.24 -14.15
C ASN A 401 -13.18 -8.96 -14.10
N LYS A 402 -13.97 -8.80 -13.03
CA LYS A 402 -14.76 -7.60 -12.80
C LYS A 402 -13.87 -6.36 -12.67
N ASN A 403 -12.78 -6.41 -11.90
CA ASN A 403 -11.91 -5.26 -11.71
C ASN A 403 -11.17 -4.85 -13.00
N VAL A 404 -10.79 -5.82 -13.85
CA VAL A 404 -10.26 -5.56 -15.20
C VAL A 404 -11.32 -4.91 -16.07
N LEU A 405 -12.55 -5.46 -16.10
CA LEU A 405 -13.65 -4.93 -16.89
C LEU A 405 -14.07 -3.53 -16.42
N ASP A 406 -14.15 -3.30 -15.11
CA ASP A 406 -14.46 -1.98 -14.54
C ASP A 406 -13.42 -0.93 -14.99
N THR A 407 -12.13 -1.28 -14.95
CA THR A 407 -11.05 -0.39 -15.43
C THR A 407 -11.14 -0.15 -16.94
N TYR A 408 -11.41 -1.18 -17.73
CA TYR A 408 -11.62 -1.05 -19.17
C TYR A 408 -12.81 -0.13 -19.50
N ASN A 409 -13.94 -0.30 -18.80
CA ASN A 409 -15.11 0.55 -18.98
C ASN A 409 -14.82 2.03 -18.67
N VAL A 410 -13.99 2.31 -17.66
CA VAL A 410 -13.51 3.66 -17.38
C VAL A 410 -12.71 4.22 -18.56
N TYR A 411 -11.82 3.43 -19.17
CA TYR A 411 -11.07 3.86 -20.35
C TYR A 411 -11.99 4.16 -21.53
N GLN A 412 -12.98 3.29 -21.76
CA GLN A 412 -13.99 3.50 -22.82
C GLN A 412 -14.79 4.79 -22.59
N ASP A 413 -15.22 5.05 -21.34
CA ASP A 413 -15.98 6.26 -21.01
C ASP A 413 -15.17 7.54 -21.20
N ILE A 414 -13.86 7.50 -20.95
CA ILE A 414 -12.97 8.65 -21.15
C ILE A 414 -12.65 8.89 -22.62
N CYS A 415 -12.43 7.81 -23.40
CA CYS A 415 -12.01 7.92 -24.80
C CYS A 415 -13.16 8.16 -25.80
N LYS A 416 -14.42 7.88 -25.41
CA LYS A 416 -15.60 8.13 -26.25
C LYS A 416 -16.01 9.61 -26.37
N LYS A 417 -15.30 10.47 -25.66
CA LYS A 417 -15.52 11.93 -25.68
C LYS A 417 -14.47 12.65 -26.49
#